data_e4d9d5a4e91bd34a2664b8a4501914eb
#
_entry.id   e4d9d5a4e91bd34a2664b8a4501914eb
#
_cell.length_a   1.000
_cell.length_b   1.000
_cell.length_c   1.000
_cell.angle_alpha   90.00
_cell.angle_beta   90.00
_cell.angle_gamma   90.00
#
_symmetry.space_group_name_H-M   'P 1'
#
loop_
_entity.id
_entity.type
_entity.pdbx_description
1 polymer ?
#
loop_
_entity_poly.entity_id
_entity_poly.type
_entity_poly.pdbx_seq_one_letter_code
_entity_poly.pdbx_strand_id
1 'polypeptide(L)'
;MEQSGLALINASSAYARGATGVGSLIGVMDSGVDISHQELDGANKLTSDSYLVYSDRSPTTDEKRHGTHVSAIALGERDGSGMHGVAFDAQLFFISIKLGTAGEDYEPAQIDTTVDYTGVDSSWSQLEGVFVERGVTVVNGSFGYQGNINDYTEEDLRYAFPKTIEVMAQANKSDAEKTLFIWSAGNGGGYADQGVDYSSPEVFGGLAYRIAELRNNSAAVVSVDPDGTISSFSNRCGVAKDYCLAAPGRSITSAYAQDAPDNNYYAAYSGTSMAAPHVSGGIALLADFFDGQLGNTEILQRLFATANKTGIYADSDIYGQGLMAVSYTHLTLPTILLV
;
A
#
# COMPACT_ATOMS: atom_id res chain seq x y z
N MET A 1 -17.01 2.88 16.05
CA MET A 1 -15.61 3.31 16.32
C MET A 1 -15.30 4.52 15.47
N GLU A 2 -14.61 5.54 15.98
CA GLU A 2 -14.25 6.73 15.19
C GLU A 2 -13.05 6.40 14.30
N GLN A 3 -13.17 6.65 13.00
CA GLN A 3 -12.13 6.36 11.99
C GLN A 3 -11.72 7.68 11.30
N SER A 4 -10.86 8.44 11.96
CA SER A 4 -10.36 9.74 11.47
C SER A 4 -9.69 9.63 10.09
N GLY A 5 -9.07 8.50 9.78
CA GLY A 5 -8.45 8.24 8.47
C GLY A 5 -9.45 8.30 7.32
N LEU A 6 -10.61 7.66 7.46
CA LEU A 6 -11.66 7.68 6.44
C LEU A 6 -12.26 9.09 6.23
N ALA A 7 -12.39 9.85 7.34
CA ALA A 7 -12.85 11.23 7.27
C ALA A 7 -11.86 12.13 6.52
N LEU A 8 -10.55 11.97 6.78
CA LEU A 8 -9.51 12.81 6.18
C LEU A 8 -9.42 12.60 4.66
N ILE A 9 -9.61 11.37 4.17
CA ILE A 9 -9.65 11.07 2.72
C ILE A 9 -11.02 11.29 2.09
N ASN A 10 -12.02 11.71 2.89
CA ASN A 10 -13.40 11.94 2.47
C ASN A 10 -14.08 10.70 1.84
N ALA A 11 -13.86 9.53 2.43
CA ALA A 11 -14.38 8.25 1.91
C ALA A 11 -15.92 8.22 1.81
N SER A 12 -16.63 8.90 2.72
CA SER A 12 -18.10 8.98 2.72
C SER A 12 -18.68 9.51 1.41
N SER A 13 -17.95 10.38 0.71
CA SER A 13 -18.38 10.90 -0.60
C SER A 13 -18.36 9.84 -1.70
N ALA A 14 -17.44 8.89 -1.65
CA ALA A 14 -17.40 7.74 -2.56
C ALA A 14 -18.56 6.78 -2.24
N TYR A 15 -18.77 6.47 -0.96
CA TYR A 15 -19.86 5.60 -0.51
C TYR A 15 -21.26 6.14 -0.88
N ALA A 16 -21.46 7.47 -0.78
CA ALA A 16 -22.71 8.12 -1.18
C ALA A 16 -23.01 7.97 -2.68
N ARG A 17 -22.04 7.57 -3.48
CA ARG A 17 -22.16 7.32 -4.93
C ARG A 17 -22.16 5.83 -5.29
N GLY A 18 -22.18 4.96 -4.28
CA GLY A 18 -22.26 3.53 -4.45
C GLY A 18 -20.91 2.82 -4.58
N ALA A 19 -19.78 3.53 -4.55
CA ALA A 19 -18.46 2.90 -4.59
C ALA A 19 -18.16 2.23 -3.23
N THR A 20 -17.93 0.93 -3.24
CA THR A 20 -17.67 0.12 -2.03
C THR A 20 -16.43 -0.78 -2.18
N GLY A 21 -15.90 -0.87 -3.40
CA GLY A 21 -14.78 -1.72 -3.79
C GLY A 21 -15.22 -3.09 -4.34
N VAL A 22 -16.53 -3.29 -4.57
CA VAL A 22 -17.04 -4.55 -5.12
C VAL A 22 -16.37 -4.87 -6.46
N GLY A 23 -16.02 -6.13 -6.69
CA GLY A 23 -15.33 -6.57 -7.91
C GLY A 23 -13.82 -6.33 -7.93
N SER A 24 -13.28 -5.60 -6.94
CA SER A 24 -11.84 -5.38 -6.83
C SER A 24 -11.17 -6.46 -5.98
N LEU A 25 -9.99 -6.89 -6.41
CA LEU A 25 -9.11 -7.81 -5.66
C LEU A 25 -7.88 -7.04 -5.16
N ILE A 26 -7.79 -6.86 -3.85
CA ILE A 26 -6.63 -6.23 -3.20
C ILE A 26 -5.66 -7.31 -2.76
N GLY A 27 -4.46 -7.31 -3.33
CA GLY A 27 -3.33 -8.07 -2.83
C GLY A 27 -2.77 -7.38 -1.58
N VAL A 28 -2.60 -8.10 -0.48
CA VAL A 28 -1.85 -7.61 0.68
C VAL A 28 -0.64 -8.51 0.88
N MET A 29 0.54 -7.93 0.79
CA MET A 29 1.81 -8.60 1.02
C MET A 29 2.32 -8.20 2.39
N ASP A 30 2.27 -9.15 3.37
CA ASP A 30 2.58 -8.86 4.77
C ASP A 30 2.90 -10.14 5.57
N SER A 31 3.08 -10.00 6.88
CA SER A 31 3.52 -11.07 7.81
C SER A 31 2.54 -12.23 7.98
N GLY A 32 1.27 -12.03 7.70
CA GLY A 32 0.17 -12.96 7.92
C GLY A 32 -1.14 -12.22 8.07
N VAL A 33 -2.25 -12.92 8.07
CA VAL A 33 -3.59 -12.36 8.28
C VAL A 33 -4.43 -13.28 9.16
N ASP A 34 -5.13 -12.71 10.12
CA ASP A 34 -6.13 -13.44 10.90
C ASP A 34 -7.52 -13.29 10.27
N ILE A 35 -7.90 -14.30 9.51
CA ILE A 35 -9.18 -14.35 8.81
C ILE A 35 -10.36 -14.71 9.73
N SER A 36 -10.10 -15.03 11.00
CA SER A 36 -11.16 -15.27 11.99
C SER A 36 -11.61 -13.99 12.70
N HIS A 37 -10.88 -12.88 12.48
CA HIS A 37 -11.30 -11.58 12.99
C HIS A 37 -12.56 -11.09 12.28
N GLN A 38 -13.56 -10.58 13.04
CA GLN A 38 -14.87 -10.16 12.51
C GLN A 38 -14.81 -9.15 11.34
N GLU A 39 -13.73 -8.40 11.21
CA GLU A 39 -13.54 -7.46 10.06
C GLU A 39 -13.10 -8.18 8.77
N LEU A 40 -12.71 -9.46 8.85
CA LEU A 40 -12.13 -10.23 7.75
C LEU A 40 -12.75 -11.62 7.55
N ASP A 41 -13.75 -12.02 8.36
CA ASP A 41 -14.32 -13.37 8.38
C ASP A 41 -15.47 -13.56 7.37
N GLY A 42 -15.85 -12.55 6.65
CA GLY A 42 -16.90 -12.60 5.65
C GLY A 42 -16.68 -13.64 4.56
N ALA A 43 -17.74 -14.32 4.17
CA ALA A 43 -17.70 -15.48 3.26
C ALA A 43 -17.02 -15.23 1.90
N ASN A 44 -16.88 -13.98 1.50
CA ASN A 44 -16.27 -13.59 0.22
C ASN A 44 -15.02 -12.73 0.38
N LYS A 45 -14.49 -12.58 1.59
CA LYS A 45 -13.34 -11.70 1.83
C LYS A 45 -12.05 -12.30 1.32
N LEU A 46 -11.71 -13.51 1.74
CA LEU A 46 -10.47 -14.16 1.33
C LEU A 46 -10.70 -15.02 0.10
N THR A 47 -9.87 -14.86 -0.92
CA THR A 47 -9.84 -15.81 -2.03
C THR A 47 -9.26 -17.15 -1.56
N SER A 48 -9.74 -18.26 -2.15
CA SER A 48 -9.34 -19.63 -1.75
C SER A 48 -7.84 -19.93 -1.89
N ASP A 49 -7.11 -19.08 -2.59
CA ASP A 49 -5.72 -19.30 -3.00
C ASP A 49 -4.82 -18.19 -2.46
N SER A 50 -4.70 -18.09 -1.14
CA SER A 50 -3.66 -17.27 -0.52
C SER A 50 -2.30 -17.91 -0.69
N TYR A 51 -1.29 -17.12 -1.06
CA TYR A 51 0.05 -17.60 -1.36
C TYR A 51 1.02 -17.40 -0.20
N LEU A 52 1.89 -18.37 -0.04
CA LEU A 52 3.04 -18.31 0.85
C LEU A 52 4.26 -17.92 0.02
N VAL A 53 4.71 -16.70 0.18
CA VAL A 53 6.00 -16.29 -0.32
C VAL A 53 6.91 -16.09 0.87
N TYR A 54 7.94 -16.91 1.02
CA TYR A 54 8.89 -16.86 2.13
C TYR A 54 8.41 -17.27 3.50
N SER A 55 7.26 -17.86 3.65
CA SER A 55 6.81 -18.23 4.97
C SER A 55 6.89 -19.74 5.14
N ASP A 56 7.53 -20.18 6.18
CA ASP A 56 7.39 -21.48 6.80
C ASP A 56 6.07 -21.60 7.59
N ARG A 57 5.20 -20.57 7.51
CA ARG A 57 3.97 -20.39 8.29
C ARG A 57 2.74 -20.31 7.40
N SER A 58 1.62 -20.74 7.95
CA SER A 58 0.31 -20.54 7.31
C SER A 58 0.04 -19.03 7.08
N PRO A 59 -0.45 -18.60 5.91
CA PRO A 59 -0.82 -17.21 5.66
C PRO A 59 -1.90 -16.71 6.63
N THR A 60 -2.65 -17.62 7.24
CA THR A 60 -3.70 -17.31 8.22
C THR A 60 -3.19 -17.24 9.66
N THR A 61 -1.89 -17.22 9.88
CA THR A 61 -1.26 -17.03 11.20
C THR A 61 -0.50 -15.71 11.20
N ASP A 62 -1.03 -14.70 11.87
CA ASP A 62 -0.41 -13.38 11.97
C ASP A 62 0.25 -13.15 13.33
N GLU A 63 1.43 -13.68 13.52
CA GLU A 63 2.20 -13.50 14.76
C GLU A 63 2.66 -12.05 14.97
N LYS A 64 2.85 -11.30 13.88
CA LYS A 64 3.23 -9.89 13.92
C LYS A 64 2.06 -8.94 14.08
N ARG A 65 0.83 -9.45 13.84
CA ARG A 65 -0.41 -8.68 13.96
C ARG A 65 -0.50 -7.47 13.01
N HIS A 66 0.52 -7.33 12.18
CA HIS A 66 0.65 -6.21 11.27
C HIS A 66 -0.20 -6.39 10.01
N GLY A 67 -0.13 -7.56 9.36
CA GLY A 67 -0.87 -7.81 8.13
C GLY A 67 -2.38 -7.83 8.33
N THR A 68 -2.88 -8.30 9.48
CA THR A 68 -4.30 -8.20 9.86
C THR A 68 -4.73 -6.74 9.95
N HIS A 69 -3.93 -5.91 10.63
CA HIS A 69 -4.21 -4.49 10.80
C HIS A 69 -4.24 -3.76 9.45
N VAL A 70 -3.26 -3.99 8.60
CA VAL A 70 -3.13 -3.43 7.26
C VAL A 70 -4.29 -3.86 6.36
N SER A 71 -4.64 -5.16 6.35
CA SER A 71 -5.74 -5.70 5.54
C SER A 71 -7.06 -5.05 5.92
N ALA A 72 -7.37 -4.93 7.21
CA ALA A 72 -8.63 -4.34 7.66
C ALA A 72 -8.71 -2.83 7.34
N ILE A 73 -7.59 -2.06 7.34
CA ILE A 73 -7.60 -0.68 6.86
C ILE A 73 -8.04 -0.61 5.39
N ALA A 74 -7.53 -1.51 4.55
CA ALA A 74 -7.84 -1.50 3.13
C ALA A 74 -9.29 -1.95 2.85
N LEU A 75 -9.74 -3.05 3.50
CA LEU A 75 -10.94 -3.75 3.06
C LEU A 75 -11.79 -4.38 4.19
N GLY A 76 -11.58 -4.03 5.48
CA GLY A 76 -12.40 -4.53 6.59
C GLY A 76 -13.90 -4.37 6.33
N GLU A 77 -14.71 -5.31 6.80
CA GLU A 77 -16.14 -5.38 6.52
C GLU A 77 -16.92 -4.20 7.10
N ARG A 78 -18.03 -3.87 6.47
CA ARG A 78 -18.98 -2.86 6.96
C ARG A 78 -20.29 -3.51 7.34
N ASP A 79 -20.33 -4.15 8.49
CA ASP A 79 -21.48 -4.87 9.01
C ASP A 79 -22.27 -4.10 10.10
N GLY A 80 -21.82 -2.90 10.48
CA GLY A 80 -22.40 -2.05 11.52
C GLY A 80 -21.78 -2.29 12.89
N SER A 81 -20.75 -3.12 12.99
CA SER A 81 -19.95 -3.39 14.19
C SER A 81 -18.50 -2.93 13.96
N GLY A 82 -17.72 -2.76 15.02
CA GLY A 82 -16.29 -2.49 14.95
C GLY A 82 -15.86 -1.27 14.12
N MET A 83 -15.10 -1.54 13.09
CA MET A 83 -14.60 -0.59 12.08
C MET A 83 -14.99 -1.04 10.67
N HIS A 84 -14.58 -0.33 9.64
CA HIS A 84 -14.57 -0.86 8.28
C HIS A 84 -13.39 -0.30 7.48
N GLY A 85 -12.96 -1.03 6.46
CA GLY A 85 -11.92 -0.61 5.54
C GLY A 85 -12.40 0.47 4.55
N VAL A 86 -11.44 1.00 3.80
CA VAL A 86 -11.73 1.97 2.73
C VAL A 86 -12.62 1.35 1.66
N ALA A 87 -12.30 0.14 1.20
CA ALA A 87 -13.01 -0.63 0.18
C ALA A 87 -13.65 -1.88 0.80
N PHE A 88 -14.68 -1.68 1.61
CA PHE A 88 -15.23 -2.72 2.49
C PHE A 88 -15.90 -3.89 1.77
N ASP A 89 -16.21 -3.83 0.48
CA ASP A 89 -16.72 -4.93 -0.33
C ASP A 89 -15.65 -5.54 -1.26
N ALA A 90 -14.39 -5.06 -1.20
CA ALA A 90 -13.29 -5.67 -1.93
C ALA A 90 -12.91 -7.05 -1.36
N GLN A 91 -12.31 -7.88 -2.21
CA GLN A 91 -11.77 -9.19 -1.83
C GLN A 91 -10.28 -9.08 -1.49
N LEU A 92 -9.84 -9.94 -0.58
CA LEU A 92 -8.45 -10.05 -0.14
C LEU A 92 -7.74 -11.20 -0.88
N PHE A 93 -6.63 -10.88 -1.52
CA PHE A 93 -5.62 -11.83 -1.97
C PHE A 93 -4.38 -11.68 -1.08
N PHE A 94 -4.17 -12.59 -0.14
CA PHE A 94 -3.10 -12.44 0.82
C PHE A 94 -1.81 -13.15 0.41
N ILE A 95 -0.68 -12.45 0.54
CA ILE A 95 0.64 -12.96 0.25
C ILE A 95 1.46 -12.86 1.54
N SER A 96 1.70 -14.00 2.18
CA SER A 96 2.51 -14.04 3.39
C SER A 96 3.99 -13.96 3.05
N ILE A 97 4.66 -12.99 3.64
CA ILE A 97 6.11 -12.82 3.55
C ILE A 97 6.75 -12.88 4.94
N LYS A 98 8.03 -13.23 4.99
CA LYS A 98 8.81 -13.15 6.23
C LYS A 98 9.28 -11.72 6.41
N LEU A 99 8.55 -10.93 7.18
CA LEU A 99 9.05 -9.65 7.63
C LEU A 99 10.17 -9.87 8.65
N GLY A 100 11.28 -9.16 8.47
CA GLY A 100 12.33 -9.07 9.49
C GLY A 100 11.74 -8.53 10.80
N THR A 101 12.42 -8.78 11.91
CA THR A 101 12.17 -7.98 13.11
C THR A 101 12.55 -6.54 12.75
N ALA A 102 11.63 -5.61 12.96
CA ALA A 102 12.01 -4.20 13.00
C ALA A 102 13.17 -4.11 13.99
N GLY A 103 14.36 -3.80 13.50
CA GLY A 103 15.54 -3.73 14.35
C GLY A 103 15.31 -2.67 15.41
N GLU A 104 15.80 -2.93 16.60
CA GLU A 104 15.88 -1.91 17.65
C GLU A 104 16.84 -0.79 17.21
N ASP A 105 17.70 -1.07 16.22
CA ASP A 105 18.64 -0.13 15.61
C ASP A 105 18.34 -0.01 14.11
N TYR A 106 18.16 1.23 13.63
CA TYR A 106 18.09 1.53 12.21
C TYR A 106 19.52 1.44 11.64
N GLU A 107 19.84 0.31 11.05
CA GLU A 107 21.05 0.18 10.25
C GLU A 107 20.66 0.36 8.78
N PRO A 108 21.13 1.40 8.09
CA PRO A 108 20.92 1.54 6.64
C PRO A 108 21.44 0.28 5.97
N ALA A 109 20.55 -0.46 5.38
CA ALA A 109 20.94 -1.66 4.65
C ALA A 109 21.82 -1.23 3.48
N GLN A 110 23.07 -1.66 3.50
CA GLN A 110 23.97 -1.52 2.35
C GLN A 110 23.70 -2.70 1.43
N ILE A 111 23.37 -2.45 0.18
CA ILE A 111 23.41 -3.53 -0.82
C ILE A 111 24.88 -3.85 -1.05
N ASP A 112 25.31 -4.95 -0.46
CA ASP A 112 26.65 -5.47 -0.62
C ASP A 112 26.63 -6.47 -1.78
N THR A 113 27.26 -6.11 -2.89
CA THR A 113 27.34 -6.97 -4.07
C THR A 113 28.11 -8.28 -3.86
N THR A 114 28.70 -8.48 -2.68
CA THR A 114 29.30 -9.76 -2.25
C THR A 114 28.30 -10.66 -1.52
N VAL A 115 27.11 -10.16 -1.16
CA VAL A 115 26.04 -10.91 -0.51
C VAL A 115 25.09 -11.49 -1.55
N ASP A 116 24.75 -12.75 -1.40
CA ASP A 116 23.76 -13.41 -2.24
C ASP A 116 22.33 -13.08 -1.77
N TYR A 117 21.66 -12.21 -2.51
CA TYR A 117 20.24 -11.84 -2.26
C TYR A 117 19.25 -12.79 -2.93
N THR A 118 19.71 -13.78 -3.69
CA THR A 118 18.83 -14.66 -4.49
C THR A 118 17.81 -15.40 -3.64
N GLY A 119 18.14 -15.72 -2.38
CA GLY A 119 17.22 -16.36 -1.45
C GLY A 119 15.99 -15.50 -1.16
N VAL A 120 16.14 -14.18 -0.99
CA VAL A 120 15.03 -13.24 -0.70
C VAL A 120 14.24 -12.92 -1.96
N ASP A 121 14.92 -12.66 -3.04
CA ASP A 121 14.30 -12.25 -4.30
C ASP A 121 13.65 -13.42 -5.06
N SER A 122 14.23 -14.61 -4.98
CA SER A 122 13.75 -15.78 -5.75
C SER A 122 12.31 -16.21 -5.43
N SER A 123 11.81 -15.89 -4.25
CA SER A 123 10.43 -16.20 -3.88
C SER A 123 9.40 -15.43 -4.70
N TRP A 124 9.77 -14.25 -5.22
CA TRP A 124 8.90 -13.53 -6.14
C TRP A 124 8.62 -14.32 -7.42
N SER A 125 9.47 -15.32 -7.75
CA SER A 125 9.20 -16.24 -8.87
C SER A 125 7.87 -16.98 -8.75
N GLN A 126 7.37 -17.21 -7.54
CA GLN A 126 6.08 -17.82 -7.29
C GLN A 126 4.90 -16.91 -7.67
N LEU A 127 5.16 -15.60 -7.81
CA LEU A 127 4.16 -14.59 -8.17
C LEU A 127 4.20 -14.24 -9.67
N GLU A 128 5.10 -14.86 -10.42
CA GLU A 128 5.21 -14.64 -11.86
C GLU A 128 3.90 -15.00 -12.57
N GLY A 129 3.30 -14.02 -13.24
CA GLY A 129 2.00 -14.16 -13.90
C GLY A 129 0.78 -14.14 -12.96
N VAL A 130 0.95 -14.42 -11.67
CA VAL A 130 -0.16 -14.62 -10.72
C VAL A 130 -1.05 -13.38 -10.60
N PHE A 131 -0.47 -12.19 -10.52
CA PHE A 131 -1.25 -10.96 -10.39
C PHE A 131 -2.18 -10.72 -11.58
N VAL A 132 -1.69 -10.97 -12.78
CA VAL A 132 -2.45 -10.82 -14.02
C VAL A 132 -3.51 -11.92 -14.14
N GLU A 133 -3.14 -13.18 -13.90
CA GLU A 133 -4.05 -14.34 -13.99
C GLU A 133 -5.21 -14.25 -13.01
N ARG A 134 -4.98 -13.66 -11.84
CA ARG A 134 -5.99 -13.48 -10.79
C ARG A 134 -6.78 -12.17 -10.91
N GLY A 135 -6.38 -11.27 -11.79
CA GLY A 135 -7.01 -9.96 -11.91
C GLY A 135 -6.81 -9.09 -10.66
N VAL A 136 -5.61 -9.16 -10.04
CA VAL A 136 -5.30 -8.35 -8.87
C VAL A 136 -5.26 -6.88 -9.25
N THR A 137 -6.16 -6.08 -8.70
CA THR A 137 -6.28 -4.64 -9.00
C THR A 137 -5.08 -3.86 -8.46
N VAL A 138 -4.75 -4.12 -7.21
CA VAL A 138 -3.68 -3.41 -6.49
C VAL A 138 -3.05 -4.33 -5.45
N VAL A 139 -1.73 -4.24 -5.30
CA VAL A 139 -0.96 -4.89 -4.23
C VAL A 139 -0.50 -3.83 -3.23
N ASN A 140 -0.83 -4.02 -1.98
CA ASN A 140 -0.34 -3.23 -0.86
C ASN A 140 0.92 -3.85 -0.26
N GLY A 141 2.03 -3.13 -0.28
CA GLY A 141 3.28 -3.46 0.40
C GLY A 141 3.54 -2.49 1.55
N SER A 142 3.10 -2.87 2.76
CA SER A 142 3.32 -2.08 3.98
C SER A 142 4.62 -2.44 4.68
N PHE A 143 5.68 -2.62 3.92
CA PHE A 143 7.03 -2.91 4.39
C PHE A 143 8.03 -2.26 3.46
N GLY A 144 9.27 -2.14 3.92
CA GLY A 144 10.37 -1.55 3.16
C GLY A 144 11.66 -2.35 3.33
N TYR A 145 12.64 -2.00 2.53
CA TYR A 145 14.02 -2.33 2.74
C TYR A 145 14.70 -1.02 3.15
N GLN A 146 15.34 -1.02 4.32
CA GLN A 146 15.87 0.18 4.95
C GLN A 146 16.94 0.87 4.07
N GLY A 147 17.00 2.19 4.17
CA GLY A 147 17.91 3.03 3.42
C GLY A 147 17.17 3.93 2.43
N ASN A 148 17.68 5.16 2.27
CA ASN A 148 17.12 6.11 1.33
C ASN A 148 17.38 5.62 -0.11
N ILE A 149 16.39 5.68 -0.99
CA ILE A 149 16.56 5.27 -2.40
C ILE A 149 17.69 6.01 -3.11
N ASN A 150 18.06 7.20 -2.63
CA ASN A 150 19.18 7.97 -3.18
C ASN A 150 20.54 7.28 -3.01
N ASP A 151 20.66 6.42 -2.01
CA ASP A 151 21.91 5.70 -1.69
C ASP A 151 22.20 4.55 -2.66
N TYR A 152 21.22 4.19 -3.52
CA TYR A 152 21.30 3.04 -4.41
C TYR A 152 21.25 3.45 -5.88
N THR A 153 22.06 2.76 -6.68
CA THR A 153 22.01 2.87 -8.15
C THR A 153 20.99 1.88 -8.73
N GLU A 154 20.62 2.05 -9.99
CA GLU A 154 19.81 1.05 -10.71
C GLU A 154 20.50 -0.33 -10.74
N GLU A 155 21.84 -0.35 -10.89
CA GLU A 155 22.63 -1.59 -10.93
C GLU A 155 22.54 -2.34 -9.58
N ASP A 156 22.67 -1.64 -8.45
CA ASP A 156 22.52 -2.22 -7.13
C ASP A 156 21.15 -2.88 -6.94
N LEU A 157 20.10 -2.16 -7.35
CA LEU A 157 18.72 -2.65 -7.21
C LEU A 157 18.42 -3.85 -8.10
N ARG A 158 18.93 -3.84 -9.35
CA ARG A 158 18.79 -4.97 -10.26
C ARG A 158 19.62 -6.18 -9.83
N TYR A 159 20.71 -5.93 -9.11
CA TYR A 159 21.50 -7.00 -8.48
C TYR A 159 20.74 -7.64 -7.30
N ALA A 160 20.19 -6.82 -6.40
CA ALA A 160 19.56 -7.31 -5.17
C ALA A 160 18.12 -7.84 -5.41
N PHE A 161 17.36 -7.25 -6.34
CA PHE A 161 15.94 -7.50 -6.53
C PHE A 161 15.55 -7.81 -7.99
N PRO A 162 16.32 -8.65 -8.73
CA PRO A 162 16.05 -8.90 -10.14
C PRO A 162 14.67 -9.51 -10.38
N LYS A 163 14.25 -10.49 -9.56
CA LYS A 163 12.96 -11.17 -9.72
C LYS A 163 11.79 -10.30 -9.28
N THR A 164 11.94 -9.55 -8.21
CA THR A 164 10.95 -8.56 -7.77
C THR A 164 10.64 -7.57 -8.89
N ILE A 165 11.70 -6.97 -9.48
CA ILE A 165 11.56 -6.02 -10.59
C ILE A 165 10.92 -6.69 -11.80
N GLU A 166 11.33 -7.91 -12.15
CA GLU A 166 10.77 -8.65 -13.27
C GLU A 166 9.27 -8.90 -13.10
N VAL A 167 8.84 -9.40 -11.95
CA VAL A 167 7.42 -9.72 -11.66
C VAL A 167 6.57 -8.44 -11.68
N MET A 168 7.05 -7.35 -11.05
CA MET A 168 6.36 -6.07 -11.09
C MET A 168 6.26 -5.51 -12.51
N ALA A 169 7.32 -5.60 -13.31
CA ALA A 169 7.33 -5.15 -14.70
C ALA A 169 6.43 -6.00 -15.60
N GLN A 170 6.34 -7.31 -15.36
CA GLN A 170 5.42 -8.20 -16.09
C GLN A 170 3.96 -7.83 -15.82
N ALA A 171 3.62 -7.50 -14.58
CA ALA A 171 2.29 -7.01 -14.21
C ALA A 171 1.91 -5.70 -14.93
N ASN A 172 2.89 -4.98 -15.48
CA ASN A 172 2.71 -3.76 -16.27
C ASN A 172 2.55 -4.00 -17.79
N LYS A 173 2.80 -5.20 -18.29
CA LYS A 173 2.81 -5.48 -19.75
C LYS A 173 1.44 -5.71 -20.38
N SER A 174 0.39 -5.96 -19.60
CA SER A 174 -0.96 -6.12 -20.14
C SER A 174 -1.67 -4.76 -20.21
N ASP A 175 -2.23 -4.42 -21.37
CA ASP A 175 -2.85 -3.10 -21.59
C ASP A 175 -4.20 -2.92 -20.88
N ALA A 176 -4.87 -4.01 -20.48
CA ALA A 176 -6.23 -3.95 -19.98
C ALA A 176 -6.34 -3.97 -18.44
N GLU A 177 -5.45 -4.66 -17.73
CA GLU A 177 -5.58 -4.89 -16.29
C GLU A 177 -4.21 -4.92 -15.61
N LYS A 178 -3.54 -3.78 -15.55
CA LYS A 178 -2.23 -3.69 -14.87
C LYS A 178 -2.43 -3.73 -13.36
N THR A 179 -1.74 -4.60 -12.67
CA THR A 179 -1.68 -4.57 -11.22
C THR A 179 -0.87 -3.37 -10.75
N LEU A 180 -1.41 -2.60 -9.83
CA LEU A 180 -0.72 -1.48 -9.19
C LEU A 180 0.00 -1.96 -7.93
N PHE A 181 1.15 -1.37 -7.61
CA PHE A 181 1.93 -1.64 -6.41
C PHE A 181 2.04 -0.39 -5.56
N ILE A 182 1.49 -0.45 -4.35
CA ILE A 182 1.45 0.68 -3.41
C ILE A 182 2.35 0.36 -2.23
N TRP A 183 3.37 1.16 -2.05
CA TRP A 183 4.42 0.94 -1.07
C TRP A 183 4.41 1.99 0.03
N SER A 184 4.61 1.57 1.26
CA SER A 184 4.94 2.50 2.34
C SER A 184 6.25 3.22 2.04
N ALA A 185 6.32 4.53 2.32
CA ALA A 185 7.52 5.34 2.03
C ALA A 185 8.65 5.10 3.03
N GLY A 186 8.36 4.51 4.18
CA GLY A 186 9.31 4.28 5.26
C GLY A 186 9.12 5.20 6.46
N ASN A 187 9.74 4.82 7.57
CA ASN A 187 9.60 5.48 8.87
C ASN A 187 10.93 6.04 9.41
N GLY A 188 11.89 6.32 8.51
CA GLY A 188 13.23 6.80 8.85
C GLY A 188 13.25 8.12 9.62
N GLY A 189 12.20 8.97 9.50
CA GLY A 189 12.07 10.18 10.29
C GLY A 189 12.00 9.94 11.81
N GLY A 190 11.62 8.74 12.25
CA GLY A 190 11.69 8.30 13.65
C GLY A 190 13.12 8.13 14.18
N TYR A 191 14.10 8.07 13.28
CA TYR A 191 15.52 7.89 13.56
C TYR A 191 16.36 9.08 13.09
N ALA A 192 15.74 10.23 12.90
CA ALA A 192 16.41 11.45 12.42
C ALA A 192 17.52 11.92 13.36
N ASP A 193 17.39 11.70 14.66
CA ASP A 193 18.40 11.98 15.69
C ASP A 193 19.63 11.06 15.57
N GLN A 194 19.51 9.93 14.90
CA GLN A 194 20.61 9.02 14.58
C GLN A 194 21.24 9.31 13.21
N GLY A 195 20.81 10.40 12.54
CA GLY A 195 21.37 10.83 11.27
C GLY A 195 20.78 10.10 10.04
N VAL A 196 19.63 9.42 10.20
CA VAL A 196 18.97 8.76 9.08
C VAL A 196 18.42 9.80 8.10
N ASP A 197 18.74 9.65 6.82
CA ASP A 197 18.15 10.44 5.75
C ASP A 197 16.76 9.90 5.37
N TYR A 198 15.73 10.67 5.66
CA TYR A 198 14.34 10.38 5.35
C TYR A 198 13.74 11.34 4.31
N SER A 199 14.60 12.04 3.58
CA SER A 199 14.19 13.04 2.57
C SER A 199 13.49 12.44 1.35
N SER A 200 13.62 11.13 1.15
CA SER A 200 12.99 10.35 0.07
C SER A 200 12.53 8.98 0.59
N PRO A 201 11.72 8.24 -0.17
CA PRO A 201 11.28 6.90 0.25
C PRO A 201 12.42 5.92 0.43
N GLU A 202 12.17 4.89 1.23
CA GLU A 202 12.96 3.67 1.29
C GLU A 202 12.92 2.92 -0.05
N VAL A 203 13.71 1.85 -0.16
CA VAL A 203 13.99 1.15 -1.42
C VAL A 203 12.72 0.79 -2.19
N PHE A 204 11.75 0.07 -1.62
CA PHE A 204 10.57 -0.36 -2.38
C PHE A 204 9.67 0.81 -2.80
N GLY A 205 9.44 1.77 -1.92
CA GLY A 205 8.73 3.01 -2.27
C GLY A 205 9.46 3.85 -3.32
N GLY A 206 10.79 3.74 -3.35
CA GLY A 206 11.66 4.45 -4.27
C GLY A 206 11.97 3.73 -5.59
N LEU A 207 11.64 2.42 -5.72
CA LEU A 207 12.06 1.61 -6.88
C LEU A 207 11.74 2.26 -8.22
N ALA A 208 10.54 2.79 -8.39
CA ALA A 208 10.11 3.39 -9.65
C ALA A 208 10.88 4.68 -10.03
N TYR A 209 11.62 5.29 -9.10
CA TYR A 209 12.54 6.37 -9.40
C TYR A 209 13.75 5.86 -10.20
N ARG A 210 14.33 4.73 -9.81
CA ARG A 210 15.49 4.12 -10.44
C ARG A 210 15.11 3.21 -11.61
N ILE A 211 14.00 2.48 -11.50
CA ILE A 211 13.55 1.46 -12.45
C ILE A 211 12.41 2.02 -13.28
N ALA A 212 12.72 2.50 -14.47
CA ALA A 212 11.76 3.27 -15.27
C ALA A 212 10.51 2.48 -15.69
N GLU A 213 10.63 1.18 -15.90
CA GLU A 213 9.52 0.30 -16.28
C GLU A 213 8.45 0.16 -15.19
N LEU A 214 8.74 0.54 -13.93
CA LEU A 214 7.80 0.47 -12.81
C LEU A 214 7.01 1.77 -12.57
N ARG A 215 7.29 2.85 -13.28
CA ARG A 215 6.71 4.19 -13.02
C ARG A 215 5.20 4.26 -13.20
N ASN A 216 4.64 3.44 -14.08
CA ASN A 216 3.22 3.51 -14.42
C ASN A 216 2.34 2.62 -13.54
N ASN A 217 2.93 1.77 -12.71
CA ASN A 217 2.19 0.85 -11.86
C ASN A 217 2.63 0.87 -10.39
N SER A 218 3.40 1.86 -9.98
CA SER A 218 3.88 1.97 -8.59
C SER A 218 3.57 3.34 -8.00
N ALA A 219 3.28 3.35 -6.69
CA ALA A 219 3.21 4.57 -5.90
C ALA A 219 3.82 4.38 -4.51
N ALA A 220 4.49 5.44 -4.03
CA ALA A 220 4.93 5.57 -2.64
C ALA A 220 3.87 6.30 -1.82
N VAL A 221 3.77 5.98 -0.52
CA VAL A 221 2.80 6.62 0.37
C VAL A 221 3.47 7.11 1.65
N VAL A 222 3.40 8.42 1.88
CA VAL A 222 3.84 9.07 3.10
C VAL A 222 2.69 9.19 4.10
N SER A 223 3.03 9.24 5.40
CA SER A 223 2.04 9.29 6.48
C SER A 223 1.74 10.72 6.91
N VAL A 224 0.45 11.04 7.07
CA VAL A 224 0.02 12.27 7.76
C VAL A 224 -0.68 11.96 9.08
N ASP A 225 -0.60 12.94 9.99
CA ASP A 225 -1.27 12.98 11.29
C ASP A 225 -2.77 13.28 11.11
N PRO A 226 -3.61 13.12 12.15
CA PRO A 226 -5.05 13.42 12.05
C PRO A 226 -5.38 14.87 11.68
N ASP A 227 -4.47 15.81 11.93
CA ASP A 227 -4.60 17.21 11.51
C ASP A 227 -4.15 17.45 10.05
N GLY A 228 -3.70 16.42 9.36
CA GLY A 228 -3.22 16.46 7.98
C GLY A 228 -1.75 16.83 7.80
N THR A 229 -1.03 17.16 8.89
CA THR A 229 0.42 17.44 8.79
C THR A 229 1.22 16.16 8.60
N ILE A 230 2.39 16.26 7.96
CA ILE A 230 3.26 15.11 7.76
C ILE A 230 3.69 14.50 9.10
N SER A 231 3.52 13.20 9.27
CA SER A 231 3.93 12.52 10.49
C SER A 231 5.44 12.63 10.70
N SER A 232 5.85 12.89 11.95
CA SER A 232 7.27 13.12 12.27
C SER A 232 8.18 11.95 11.88
N PHE A 233 7.68 10.72 11.97
CA PHE A 233 8.40 9.51 11.60
C PHE A 233 8.45 9.24 10.09
N SER A 234 7.54 9.82 9.30
CA SER A 234 7.39 9.49 7.88
C SER A 234 8.59 9.96 7.06
N ASN A 235 9.08 9.10 6.17
CA ASN A 235 9.90 9.57 5.06
C ASN A 235 9.09 10.58 4.22
N ARG A 236 9.77 11.35 3.40
CA ARG A 236 9.19 12.33 2.47
C ARG A 236 9.07 11.74 1.07
N CYS A 237 8.28 12.36 0.22
CA CYS A 237 8.16 11.96 -1.18
C CYS A 237 9.46 12.20 -1.97
N GLY A 238 10.17 13.30 -1.73
CA GLY A 238 11.47 13.59 -2.29
C GLY A 238 11.57 13.30 -3.78
N VAL A 239 12.49 12.42 -4.17
CA VAL A 239 12.70 12.04 -5.58
C VAL A 239 11.52 11.26 -6.20
N ALA A 240 10.62 10.72 -5.37
CA ALA A 240 9.42 10.00 -5.81
C ALA A 240 8.19 10.90 -5.99
N LYS A 241 8.31 12.21 -5.85
CA LYS A 241 7.18 13.17 -5.81
C LYS A 241 6.19 13.05 -6.96
N ASP A 242 6.60 12.57 -8.11
CA ASP A 242 5.74 12.41 -9.27
C ASP A 242 4.81 11.19 -9.19
N TYR A 243 5.12 10.23 -8.30
CA TYR A 243 4.34 9.02 -8.07
C TYR A 243 4.14 8.71 -6.58
N CYS A 244 4.13 9.74 -5.74
CA CYS A 244 3.97 9.64 -4.29
C CYS A 244 2.70 10.39 -3.85
N LEU A 245 2.01 9.85 -2.84
CA LEU A 245 0.82 10.43 -2.20
C LEU A 245 0.98 10.50 -0.68
N ALA A 246 0.28 11.44 -0.07
CA ALA A 246 0.09 11.47 1.37
C ALA A 246 -1.25 10.82 1.75
N ALA A 247 -1.25 10.03 2.81
CA ALA A 247 -2.45 9.41 3.37
C ALA A 247 -2.37 9.28 4.90
N PRO A 248 -3.52 9.11 5.60
CA PRO A 248 -3.55 8.98 7.05
C PRO A 248 -2.74 7.77 7.53
N GLY A 249 -1.81 7.96 8.46
CA GLY A 249 -0.98 6.87 8.98
C GLY A 249 -0.60 6.99 10.46
N ARG A 250 -1.07 8.02 11.18
CA ARG A 250 -0.84 8.14 12.62
C ARG A 250 -2.11 7.82 13.41
N SER A 251 -1.94 6.98 14.45
CA SER A 251 -3.00 6.58 15.37
C SER A 251 -4.21 5.95 14.66
N ILE A 252 -3.93 5.11 13.67
CA ILE A 252 -4.95 4.42 12.90
C ILE A 252 -5.40 3.19 13.68
N THR A 253 -6.66 3.18 14.10
CA THR A 253 -7.30 2.03 14.76
C THR A 253 -7.78 1.04 13.71
N SER A 254 -7.38 -0.23 13.86
CA SER A 254 -7.76 -1.31 12.96
C SER A 254 -7.76 -2.66 13.68
N ALA A 255 -8.21 -3.70 12.99
CA ALA A 255 -8.23 -5.08 13.49
C ALA A 255 -6.86 -5.52 13.99
N TYR A 256 -6.86 -6.33 15.04
CA TYR A 256 -5.66 -6.77 15.71
C TYR A 256 -5.73 -8.26 16.01
N ALA A 257 -4.88 -9.05 15.37
CA ALA A 257 -4.80 -10.48 15.61
C ALA A 257 -4.35 -10.76 17.05
N GLN A 258 -5.09 -11.62 17.75
CA GLN A 258 -4.74 -12.08 19.09
C GLN A 258 -5.10 -13.54 19.26
N ASP A 259 -4.20 -14.31 19.86
CA ASP A 259 -4.43 -15.72 20.23
C ASP A 259 -5.40 -15.82 21.41
N ALA A 260 -6.67 -15.50 21.18
CA ALA A 260 -7.72 -15.53 22.20
C ALA A 260 -9.05 -16.01 21.60
N PRO A 261 -9.92 -16.66 22.41
CA PRO A 261 -11.19 -17.20 21.91
C PRO A 261 -12.16 -16.16 21.34
N ASP A 262 -12.04 -14.90 21.78
CA ASP A 262 -12.89 -13.78 21.36
C ASP A 262 -12.05 -12.82 20.49
N ASN A 263 -11.74 -13.22 19.28
CA ASN A 263 -10.73 -12.58 18.41
C ASN A 263 -11.20 -11.28 17.73
N ASN A 264 -11.82 -10.37 18.49
CA ASN A 264 -12.34 -9.09 18.01
C ASN A 264 -11.61 -7.90 18.65
N TYR A 265 -10.29 -7.93 18.62
CA TYR A 265 -9.46 -6.87 19.18
C TYR A 265 -9.09 -5.82 18.13
N TYR A 266 -8.89 -4.61 18.61
CA TYR A 266 -8.46 -3.47 17.81
C TYR A 266 -7.27 -2.81 18.47
N ALA A 267 -6.34 -2.33 17.65
CA ALA A 267 -5.20 -1.55 18.12
C ALA A 267 -5.01 -0.31 17.27
N ALA A 268 -4.44 0.73 17.86
CA ALA A 268 -4.03 1.93 17.14
C ALA A 268 -2.53 1.83 16.81
N TYR A 269 -2.21 1.77 15.52
CA TYR A 269 -0.84 1.77 15.03
C TYR A 269 -0.52 3.07 14.30
N SER A 270 0.78 3.38 14.21
CA SER A 270 1.29 4.54 13.47
C SER A 270 2.45 4.11 12.58
N GLY A 271 2.41 4.51 11.32
CA GLY A 271 3.42 4.17 10.33
C GLY A 271 2.95 4.52 8.92
N THR A 272 3.90 4.65 8.00
CA THR A 272 3.59 4.66 6.57
C THR A 272 2.93 3.35 6.12
N SER A 273 3.11 2.28 6.88
CA SER A 273 2.39 0.99 6.76
C SER A 273 0.88 1.11 6.93
N MET A 274 0.39 2.09 7.70
CA MET A 274 -1.04 2.36 7.87
C MET A 274 -1.56 3.34 6.81
N ALA A 275 -0.67 4.14 6.22
CA ALA A 275 -1.01 5.06 5.14
C ALA A 275 -1.21 4.34 3.79
N ALA A 276 -0.33 3.42 3.43
CA ALA A 276 -0.39 2.67 2.17
C ALA A 276 -1.75 1.97 1.92
N PRO A 277 -2.36 1.23 2.88
CA PRO A 277 -3.63 0.56 2.68
C PRO A 277 -4.82 1.51 2.47
N HIS A 278 -4.75 2.77 2.94
CA HIS A 278 -5.76 3.77 2.58
C HIS A 278 -5.73 4.06 1.08
N VAL A 279 -4.53 4.16 0.49
CA VAL A 279 -4.38 4.37 -0.97
C VAL A 279 -4.83 3.14 -1.75
N SER A 280 -4.45 1.95 -1.31
CA SER A 280 -4.85 0.68 -1.94
C SER A 280 -6.38 0.51 -1.95
N GLY A 281 -7.02 0.77 -0.81
CA GLY A 281 -8.48 0.79 -0.73
C GLY A 281 -9.12 1.87 -1.61
N GLY A 282 -8.52 3.05 -1.68
CA GLY A 282 -8.99 4.13 -2.56
C GLY A 282 -8.94 3.78 -4.04
N ILE A 283 -7.90 3.06 -4.47
CA ILE A 283 -7.80 2.52 -5.83
C ILE A 283 -8.94 1.53 -6.09
N ALA A 284 -9.20 0.62 -5.14
CA ALA A 284 -10.30 -0.36 -5.27
C ALA A 284 -11.68 0.33 -5.34
N LEU A 285 -11.92 1.40 -4.56
CA LEU A 285 -13.14 2.21 -4.67
C LEU A 285 -13.30 2.84 -6.06
N LEU A 286 -12.20 3.31 -6.64
CA LEU A 286 -12.24 3.92 -7.96
C LEU A 286 -12.44 2.88 -9.06
N ALA A 287 -11.82 1.70 -8.94
CA ALA A 287 -12.01 0.60 -9.87
C ALA A 287 -13.48 0.15 -9.91
N ASP A 288 -14.13 0.01 -8.76
CA ASP A 288 -15.56 -0.24 -8.63
C ASP A 288 -16.39 0.90 -9.28
N PHE A 289 -16.10 2.15 -8.93
CA PHE A 289 -16.87 3.30 -9.44
C PHE A 289 -16.82 3.43 -10.96
N PHE A 290 -15.66 3.19 -11.55
CA PHE A 290 -15.49 3.31 -13.01
C PHE A 290 -15.85 2.03 -13.76
N ASP A 291 -16.07 0.90 -13.10
CA ASP A 291 -16.59 -0.35 -13.64
C ASP A 291 -16.00 -0.69 -15.04
N GLY A 292 -14.68 -0.81 -15.11
CA GLY A 292 -13.96 -1.12 -16.37
C GLY A 292 -13.87 0.01 -17.41
N GLN A 293 -14.40 1.21 -17.12
CA GLN A 293 -14.27 2.37 -18.02
C GLN A 293 -12.86 2.96 -18.02
N LEU A 294 -12.09 2.73 -16.94
CA LEU A 294 -10.70 3.14 -16.79
C LEU A 294 -9.84 1.92 -16.45
N GLY A 295 -8.67 1.85 -17.06
CA GLY A 295 -7.64 0.89 -16.64
C GLY A 295 -6.99 1.27 -15.29
N ASN A 296 -6.37 0.32 -14.61
CA ASN A 296 -5.79 0.56 -13.28
C ASN A 296 -4.75 1.69 -13.27
N THR A 297 -3.93 1.81 -14.32
CA THR A 297 -2.98 2.94 -14.46
C THR A 297 -3.70 4.29 -14.54
N GLU A 298 -4.81 4.36 -15.28
CA GLU A 298 -5.61 5.58 -15.40
C GLU A 298 -6.28 5.93 -14.06
N ILE A 299 -6.71 4.92 -13.30
CA ILE A 299 -7.24 5.08 -11.94
C ILE A 299 -6.18 5.69 -11.03
N LEU A 300 -4.93 5.19 -11.06
CA LEU A 300 -3.83 5.75 -10.28
C LEU A 300 -3.53 7.20 -10.67
N GLN A 301 -3.47 7.49 -11.98
CA GLN A 301 -3.28 8.85 -12.48
C GLN A 301 -4.43 9.79 -12.08
N ARG A 302 -5.66 9.28 -12.06
CA ARG A 302 -6.81 10.02 -11.58
C ARG A 302 -6.67 10.36 -10.10
N LEU A 303 -6.23 9.40 -9.28
CA LEU A 303 -6.00 9.62 -7.85
C LEU A 303 -4.94 10.70 -7.62
N PHE A 304 -3.85 10.69 -8.39
CA PHE A 304 -2.83 11.75 -8.34
C PHE A 304 -3.38 13.13 -8.78
N ALA A 305 -4.15 13.16 -9.85
CA ALA A 305 -4.69 14.41 -10.39
C ALA A 305 -5.68 15.10 -9.44
N THR A 306 -6.41 14.32 -8.66
CA THR A 306 -7.49 14.80 -7.79
C THR A 306 -7.12 14.88 -6.31
N ALA A 307 -5.91 14.51 -5.93
CA ALA A 307 -5.39 14.71 -4.60
C ALA A 307 -5.40 16.21 -4.21
N ASN A 308 -5.60 16.48 -2.94
CA ASN A 308 -5.57 17.85 -2.43
C ASN A 308 -4.14 18.39 -2.45
N LYS A 309 -3.89 19.38 -3.31
CA LYS A 309 -2.58 20.03 -3.50
C LYS A 309 -2.55 21.44 -2.92
N THR A 310 -3.52 21.83 -2.08
CA THR A 310 -3.63 23.19 -1.54
C THR A 310 -2.97 23.33 -0.17
N GLY A 311 -2.59 24.54 0.20
CA GLY A 311 -1.98 24.82 1.49
C GLY A 311 -0.64 24.09 1.66
N ILE A 312 -0.48 23.37 2.76
CA ILE A 312 0.75 22.61 3.06
C ILE A 312 1.05 21.51 2.04
N TYR A 313 0.02 20.96 1.39
CA TYR A 313 0.15 19.90 0.41
C TYR A 313 0.71 20.35 -0.95
N ALA A 314 0.93 21.66 -1.13
CA ALA A 314 1.61 22.18 -2.32
C ALA A 314 3.12 21.88 -2.33
N ASP A 315 3.69 21.53 -1.17
CA ASP A 315 5.08 21.09 -1.07
C ASP A 315 5.21 19.64 -1.54
N SER A 316 5.52 19.48 -2.82
CA SER A 316 5.63 18.17 -3.46
C SER A 316 6.83 17.35 -2.98
N ASP A 317 7.87 17.97 -2.45
CA ASP A 317 9.00 17.24 -1.89
C ASP A 317 8.61 16.53 -0.59
N ILE A 318 7.60 17.04 0.12
CA ILE A 318 7.04 16.41 1.32
C ILE A 318 5.86 15.49 0.97
N TYR A 319 4.86 16.01 0.24
CA TYR A 319 3.55 15.36 0.07
C TYR A 319 3.31 14.75 -1.33
N GLY A 320 4.28 14.84 -2.23
CA GLY A 320 4.17 14.32 -3.58
C GLY A 320 3.05 14.96 -4.38
N GLN A 321 2.12 14.14 -4.83
CA GLN A 321 0.91 14.57 -5.55
C GLN A 321 -0.16 15.15 -4.62
N GLY A 322 0.10 15.22 -3.31
CA GLY A 322 -0.79 15.81 -2.31
C GLY A 322 -1.47 14.79 -1.41
N LEU A 323 -2.40 15.27 -0.57
CA LEU A 323 -3.22 14.40 0.27
C LEU A 323 -4.27 13.68 -0.56
N MET A 324 -4.32 12.35 -0.45
CA MET A 324 -5.35 11.52 -1.06
C MET A 324 -6.77 12.03 -0.72
N ALA A 325 -7.62 12.15 -1.73
CA ALA A 325 -9.02 12.55 -1.55
C ALA A 325 -9.91 11.81 -2.57
N VAL A 326 -10.64 10.80 -2.10
CA VAL A 326 -11.49 9.99 -3.00
C VAL A 326 -12.75 10.70 -3.48
N SER A 327 -13.17 11.79 -2.83
CA SER A 327 -14.36 12.56 -3.25
C SER A 327 -14.18 13.33 -4.54
N TYR A 328 -13.00 13.86 -4.79
CA TYR A 328 -12.73 14.66 -6.00
C TYR A 328 -12.50 13.80 -7.23
N THR A 329 -12.10 12.55 -7.03
CA THR A 329 -11.81 11.59 -8.11
C THR A 329 -13.06 11.25 -8.95
N HIS A 330 -14.25 11.44 -8.39
CA HIS A 330 -15.52 11.14 -9.05
C HIS A 330 -16.13 12.32 -9.82
N LEU A 331 -15.62 13.56 -9.66
CA LEU A 331 -16.34 14.77 -10.08
C LEU A 331 -16.16 15.16 -11.54
N THR A 332 -15.16 14.65 -12.25
CA THR A 332 -14.98 14.99 -13.67
C THR A 332 -14.44 13.81 -14.46
N LEU A 333 -15.28 13.16 -15.24
CA LEU A 333 -14.76 12.65 -16.52
C LEU A 333 -14.24 13.86 -17.29
N PRO A 334 -13.01 13.88 -17.81
CA PRO A 334 -12.66 14.88 -18.80
C PRO A 334 -13.70 14.72 -19.92
N THR A 335 -14.39 15.81 -20.22
CA THR A 335 -15.07 15.90 -21.50
C THR A 335 -13.94 15.82 -22.53
N ILE A 336 -13.61 14.64 -22.99
CA ILE A 336 -12.81 14.49 -24.19
C ILE A 336 -13.69 15.05 -25.27
N LEU A 337 -13.47 16.33 -25.60
CA LEU A 337 -13.91 16.87 -26.86
C LEU A 337 -13.26 15.97 -27.92
N LEU A 338 -14.07 15.08 -28.47
CA LEU A 338 -13.78 14.46 -29.76
C LEU A 338 -13.72 15.62 -30.78
N VAL A 339 -12.50 16.00 -31.14
CA VAL A 339 -12.23 16.82 -32.33
C VAL A 339 -11.77 15.88 -33.42
#